data_c07a5bdf6da2362a9cb820f7d4c0ca03
#
_entry.id   c07a5bdf6da2362a9cb820f7d4c0ca03
#
_cell.length_a   1.000
_cell.length_b   1.000
_cell.length_c   1.000
_cell.angle_alpha   90.00
_cell.angle_beta   90.00
_cell.angle_gamma   90.00
#
_symmetry.space_group_name_H-M   'P 1'
#
loop_
_entity.id
_entity.type
_entity.pdbx_description
1 polymer ?
#
loop_
_entity_poly.entity_id
_entity_poly.type
_entity_poly.pdbx_seq_one_letter_code
_entity_poly.pdbx_strand_id
1 'polypeptide(L)'
;FLTDNNLAELPAYDQPFDPRAVAAVDPDGGELRDGEDVELERDSARLWHWRARTTDLQAAGKLELPPRYATFDQLIAATAMRGYEQGVLPAPLRGDFRAYGKVYRHLAPEQQAEAHSIALERHHALNWLCGAGATWDDVPLDT
;
A
#
# COMPACT_ATOMS: atom_id res chain seq x y z
N PHE A 1 -8.62 -5.04 -12.48
CA PHE A 1 -9.27 -3.79 -12.10
C PHE A 1 -10.31 -3.44 -13.17
N LEU A 2 -11.58 -3.50 -12.78
CA LEU A 2 -12.71 -3.20 -13.64
C LEU A 2 -13.25 -1.81 -13.28
N THR A 3 -13.50 -0.97 -14.30
CA THR A 3 -13.87 0.43 -14.09
C THR A 3 -15.34 0.65 -13.77
N ASP A 4 -16.24 -0.20 -14.23
CA ASP A 4 -17.67 0.10 -14.21
C ASP A 4 -18.49 -0.61 -13.14
N ASN A 5 -17.84 -1.28 -12.26
CA ASN A 5 -18.48 -1.89 -11.12
C ASN A 5 -18.01 -1.19 -9.86
N ASN A 6 -18.67 -1.37 -8.76
CA ASN A 6 -18.42 -0.79 -7.44
C ASN A 6 -16.95 -0.86 -6.92
N LEU A 7 -16.00 -1.24 -7.78
CA LEU A 7 -14.56 -1.26 -7.55
C LEU A 7 -13.82 -0.15 -8.34
N ALA A 8 -14.52 0.88 -8.79
CA ALA A 8 -13.94 2.03 -9.49
C ALA A 8 -12.84 2.72 -8.68
N GLU A 9 -12.94 2.68 -7.36
CA GLU A 9 -11.90 3.18 -6.45
C GLU A 9 -11.48 2.06 -5.50
N LEU A 10 -10.16 1.93 -5.29
CA LEU A 10 -9.67 1.07 -4.22
C LEU A 10 -9.99 1.68 -2.86
N PRO A 11 -10.50 0.89 -1.90
CA PRO A 11 -10.67 1.38 -0.54
C PRO A 11 -9.33 1.85 0.04
N ALA A 12 -9.37 2.75 1.00
CA ALA A 12 -8.17 3.16 1.74
C ALA A 12 -7.46 1.96 2.40
N TYR A 13 -6.18 2.12 2.74
CA TYR A 13 -5.38 1.02 3.34
C TYR A 13 -5.75 0.67 4.79
N ASP A 14 -6.79 1.29 5.31
CA ASP A 14 -7.45 0.98 6.57
C ASP A 14 -8.86 0.39 6.36
N GLN A 15 -9.18 -0.04 5.15
CA GLN A 15 -10.46 -0.62 4.78
C GLN A 15 -10.25 -1.85 3.88
N PRO A 16 -10.56 -3.06 4.35
CA PRO A 16 -10.56 -4.24 3.51
C PRO A 16 -11.66 -4.15 2.44
N PHE A 17 -11.50 -4.89 1.34
CA PHE A 17 -12.57 -5.05 0.37
C PHE A 17 -13.78 -5.75 1.00
N ASP A 18 -14.99 -5.27 0.66
CA ASP A 18 -16.20 -6.02 0.97
C ASP A 18 -16.28 -7.27 0.08
N PRO A 19 -16.28 -8.49 0.65
CA PRO A 19 -16.40 -9.71 -0.14
C PRO A 19 -17.67 -9.78 -1.01
N ARG A 20 -18.73 -9.10 -0.60
CA ARG A 20 -19.98 -9.04 -1.37
C ARG A 20 -19.83 -8.17 -2.61
N ALA A 21 -19.10 -7.05 -2.51
CA ALA A 21 -18.81 -6.20 -3.65
C ALA A 21 -17.93 -6.95 -4.66
N VAL A 22 -16.93 -7.70 -4.19
CA VAL A 22 -16.09 -8.54 -5.05
C VAL A 22 -16.90 -9.63 -5.75
N ALA A 23 -17.80 -10.31 -5.01
CA ALA A 23 -18.66 -11.36 -5.59
C ALA A 23 -19.70 -10.83 -6.60
N ALA A 24 -20.02 -9.55 -6.54
CA ALA A 24 -20.97 -8.91 -7.48
C ALA A 24 -20.32 -8.38 -8.75
N VAL A 25 -19.00 -8.48 -8.90
CA VAL A 25 -18.28 -8.04 -10.11
C VAL A 25 -18.62 -8.98 -11.28
N ASP A 26 -19.09 -8.41 -12.36
CA ASP A 26 -19.22 -9.12 -13.65
C ASP A 26 -17.86 -9.07 -14.37
N PRO A 27 -17.14 -10.20 -14.49
CA PRO A 27 -15.83 -10.21 -15.11
C PRO A 27 -15.88 -9.94 -16.63
N ASP A 28 -17.04 -10.14 -17.25
CA ASP A 28 -17.21 -9.98 -18.70
C ASP A 28 -17.77 -8.61 -19.10
N GLY A 29 -18.26 -7.82 -18.13
CA GLY A 29 -19.03 -6.59 -18.38
C GLY A 29 -18.25 -5.28 -18.13
N GLY A 30 -17.00 -5.31 -17.72
CA GLY A 30 -16.25 -4.10 -17.34
C GLY A 30 -15.11 -3.75 -18.30
N GLU A 31 -14.79 -2.46 -18.38
CA GLU A 31 -13.55 -2.01 -19.03
C GLU A 31 -12.37 -2.17 -18.05
N LEU A 32 -11.21 -2.56 -18.57
CA LEU A 32 -9.98 -2.59 -17.78
C LEU A 32 -9.47 -1.17 -17.57
N ARG A 33 -8.94 -0.92 -16.38
CA ARG A 33 -8.24 0.35 -16.10
C ARG A 33 -7.02 0.50 -16.99
N ASP A 34 -6.64 1.75 -17.23
CA ASP A 34 -5.38 2.07 -17.89
C ASP A 34 -4.20 1.48 -17.13
N GLY A 35 -3.19 1.02 -17.86
CA GLY A 35 -1.97 0.47 -17.28
C GLY A 35 -1.24 1.46 -16.36
N GLU A 36 -1.26 2.75 -16.69
CA GLU A 36 -0.67 3.81 -15.87
C GLU A 36 -1.37 3.93 -14.50
N ASP A 37 -2.68 3.82 -14.45
CA ASP A 37 -3.44 3.82 -13.19
C ASP A 37 -3.11 2.61 -12.31
N VAL A 38 -2.94 1.44 -12.92
CA VAL A 38 -2.54 0.22 -12.21
C VAL A 38 -1.12 0.34 -11.65
N GLU A 39 -0.20 0.96 -12.39
CA GLU A 39 1.16 1.22 -11.93
C GLU A 39 1.21 2.21 -10.77
N LEU A 40 0.40 3.27 -10.80
CA LEU A 40 0.29 4.23 -9.69
C LEU A 40 -0.23 3.55 -8.41
N GLU A 41 -1.25 2.71 -8.54
CA GLU A 41 -1.78 1.95 -7.40
C GLU A 41 -0.76 0.92 -6.87
N ARG A 42 0.01 0.27 -7.75
CA ARG A 42 1.12 -0.60 -7.35
C ARG A 42 2.17 0.17 -6.53
N ASP A 43 2.56 1.36 -6.97
CA ASP A 43 3.53 2.18 -6.26
C ASP A 43 3.00 2.67 -4.92
N SER A 44 1.71 2.97 -4.83
CA SER A 44 1.02 3.25 -3.57
C SER A 44 1.08 2.04 -2.63
N ALA A 45 0.67 0.86 -3.11
CA ALA A 45 0.67 -0.37 -2.32
C ALA A 45 2.08 -0.74 -1.81
N ARG A 46 3.10 -0.57 -2.66
CA ARG A 46 4.50 -0.77 -2.30
C ARG A 46 4.94 0.15 -1.16
N LEU A 47 4.56 1.42 -1.19
CA LEU A 47 4.91 2.38 -0.13
C LEU A 47 4.19 2.06 1.19
N TRP A 48 2.93 1.64 1.14
CA TRP A 48 2.19 1.19 2.31
C TRP A 48 2.78 -0.09 2.91
N HIS A 49 3.12 -1.07 2.08
CA HIS A 49 3.82 -2.29 2.52
C HIS A 49 5.18 -1.96 3.14
N TRP A 50 5.98 -1.11 2.49
CA TRP A 50 7.24 -0.61 3.05
C TRP A 50 7.03 0.05 4.42
N ARG A 51 6.00 0.89 4.59
CA ARG A 51 5.73 1.55 5.87
C ARG A 51 5.39 0.56 6.98
N ALA A 52 4.59 -0.45 6.67
CA ALA A 52 4.24 -1.51 7.61
C ALA A 52 5.47 -2.34 8.00
N ARG A 53 6.20 -2.84 7.01
CA ARG A 53 7.43 -3.62 7.22
C ARG A 53 8.50 -2.85 8.01
N THR A 54 8.64 -1.56 7.75
CA THR A 54 9.57 -0.69 8.49
C THR A 54 9.22 -0.66 9.97
N THR A 55 7.94 -0.67 10.34
CA THR A 55 7.50 -0.75 11.74
C THR A 55 7.91 -2.07 12.39
N ASP A 56 7.71 -3.19 11.69
CA ASP A 56 8.05 -4.52 12.20
C ASP A 56 9.57 -4.67 12.37
N LEU A 57 10.35 -4.20 11.40
CA LEU A 57 11.82 -4.22 11.47
C LEU A 57 12.34 -3.33 12.60
N GLN A 58 11.73 -2.16 12.82
CA GLN A 58 12.05 -1.28 13.92
C GLN A 58 11.77 -1.95 15.28
N ALA A 59 10.61 -2.55 15.43
CA ALA A 59 10.24 -3.29 16.64
C ALA A 59 11.19 -4.49 16.91
N ALA A 60 11.65 -5.15 15.86
CA ALA A 60 12.62 -6.25 15.93
C ALA A 60 14.08 -5.79 16.13
N GLY A 61 14.37 -4.48 16.10
CA GLY A 61 15.75 -3.94 16.18
C GLY A 61 16.62 -4.30 14.97
N LYS A 62 15.99 -4.60 13.81
CA LYS A 62 16.64 -5.02 12.57
C LYS A 62 16.65 -3.95 11.48
N LEU A 63 16.18 -2.77 11.82
CA LEU A 63 16.03 -1.70 10.87
C LEU A 63 17.39 -0.98 10.68
N GLU A 64 17.88 -0.97 9.45
CA GLU A 64 19.06 -0.21 9.06
C GLU A 64 18.67 1.14 8.49
N LEU A 65 19.26 2.21 9.04
CA LEU A 65 18.97 3.56 8.59
C LEU A 65 19.96 3.98 7.50
N PRO A 66 19.48 4.39 6.30
CA PRO A 66 20.37 4.92 5.27
C PRO A 66 21.18 6.12 5.79
N PRO A 67 22.47 6.26 5.43
CA PRO A 67 23.38 7.26 6.00
C PRO A 67 22.93 8.72 5.90
N ARG A 68 22.05 9.03 4.94
CA ARG A 68 21.51 10.38 4.71
C ARG A 68 20.44 10.81 5.73
N TYR A 69 19.95 9.89 6.56
CA TYR A 69 18.93 10.19 7.58
C TYR A 69 19.50 9.98 8.96
N ALA A 70 19.25 10.93 9.87
CA ALA A 70 19.67 10.82 11.25
C ALA A 70 18.69 10.00 12.10
N THR A 71 17.42 9.91 11.68
CA THR A 71 16.37 9.16 12.40
C THR A 71 15.40 8.50 11.45
N PHE A 72 14.68 7.47 11.92
CA PHE A 72 13.60 6.84 11.16
C PHE A 72 12.45 7.79 10.86
N ASP A 73 12.12 8.67 11.80
CA ASP A 73 11.09 9.68 11.58
C ASP A 73 11.42 10.58 10.39
N GLN A 74 12.69 10.92 10.19
CA GLN A 74 13.13 11.67 9.01
C GLN A 74 12.97 10.86 7.72
N LEU A 75 13.34 9.58 7.74
CA LEU A 75 13.17 8.68 6.61
C LEU A 75 11.69 8.52 6.25
N ILE A 76 10.83 8.25 7.24
CA ILE A 76 9.38 8.11 7.04
C ILE A 76 8.80 9.40 6.50
N ALA A 77 9.13 10.55 7.08
CA ALA A 77 8.60 11.85 6.64
C ALA A 77 9.02 12.19 5.20
N ALA A 78 10.27 11.92 4.85
CA ALA A 78 10.76 12.15 3.49
C ALA A 78 10.08 11.21 2.48
N THR A 79 9.84 9.95 2.86
CA THR A 79 9.16 8.98 1.99
C THR A 79 7.68 9.33 1.81
N ALA A 80 6.98 9.66 2.88
CA ALA A 80 5.56 10.06 2.84
C ALA A 80 5.35 11.34 2.01
N MET A 81 6.22 12.33 2.18
CA MET A 81 6.16 13.57 1.40
C MET A 81 6.43 13.33 -0.07
N ARG A 82 7.45 12.54 -0.41
CA ARG A 82 7.76 12.20 -1.81
C ARG A 82 6.60 11.45 -2.47
N GLY A 83 6.01 10.47 -1.79
CA GLY A 83 4.84 9.75 -2.32
C GLY A 83 3.64 10.67 -2.55
N TYR A 84 3.43 11.65 -1.68
CA TYR A 84 2.41 12.69 -1.88
C TYR A 84 2.71 13.58 -3.08
N GLU A 85 3.93 14.06 -3.22
CA GLU A 85 4.36 14.89 -4.36
C GLU A 85 4.26 14.15 -5.70
N GLN A 86 4.43 12.84 -5.68
CA GLN A 86 4.26 11.97 -6.86
C GLN A 86 2.80 11.56 -7.11
N GLY A 87 1.86 11.96 -6.27
CA GLY A 87 0.45 11.61 -6.40
C GLY A 87 0.09 10.16 -6.02
N VAL A 88 1.05 9.40 -5.48
CA VAL A 88 0.83 7.98 -5.11
C VAL A 88 0.40 7.79 -3.65
N LEU A 89 0.50 8.81 -2.81
CA LEU A 89 0.05 8.79 -1.43
C LEU A 89 -0.82 9.99 -1.10
N PRO A 90 -1.77 9.87 -0.16
CA PRO A 90 -2.46 11.02 0.39
C PRO A 90 -1.51 11.90 1.18
N ALA A 91 -1.93 13.15 1.45
CA ALA A 91 -1.15 14.10 2.25
C ALA A 91 -0.75 13.50 3.61
N PRO A 92 0.54 13.54 3.96
CA PRO A 92 1.02 12.97 5.21
C PRO A 92 0.44 13.69 6.42
N LEU A 93 0.18 12.94 7.49
CA LEU A 93 -0.25 13.49 8.77
C LEU A 93 0.94 13.54 9.73
N ARG A 94 1.37 14.75 10.11
CA ARG A 94 2.52 14.95 11.03
C ARG A 94 3.78 14.19 10.59
N GLY A 95 4.05 14.18 9.28
CA GLY A 95 5.23 13.53 8.72
C GLY A 95 5.15 12.01 8.64
N ASP A 96 3.96 11.41 8.67
CA ASP A 96 3.79 9.97 8.56
C ASP A 96 2.54 9.64 7.73
N PHE A 97 2.40 8.39 7.35
CA PHE A 97 1.22 7.87 6.67
C PHE A 97 -0.01 8.00 7.56
N ARG A 98 -1.16 8.20 6.95
CA ARG A 98 -2.44 8.36 7.65
C ARG A 98 -3.32 7.15 7.42
N ALA A 99 -3.69 6.44 8.49
CA ALA A 99 -4.68 5.37 8.48
C ALA A 99 -5.58 5.45 9.72
N TYR A 100 -6.82 5.02 9.64
CA TYR A 100 -7.82 5.08 10.71
C TYR A 100 -7.98 6.49 11.30
N GLY A 101 -7.79 7.53 10.49
CA GLY A 101 -7.80 8.92 10.96
C GLY A 101 -6.63 9.33 11.86
N LYS A 102 -5.63 8.48 12.01
CA LYS A 102 -4.45 8.66 12.89
C LYS A 102 -3.15 8.65 12.10
N VAL A 103 -2.08 9.05 12.76
CA VAL A 103 -0.71 8.85 12.31
C VAL A 103 -0.36 7.37 12.43
N TYR A 104 0.24 6.76 11.41
CA TYR A 104 0.50 5.31 11.35
C TYR A 104 1.25 4.79 12.60
N ARG A 105 2.27 5.50 13.08
CA ARG A 105 3.04 5.13 14.28
C ARG A 105 2.20 5.08 15.57
N HIS A 106 0.99 5.65 15.57
CA HIS A 106 0.08 5.69 16.72
C HIS A 106 -1.13 4.74 16.57
N LEU A 107 -1.08 3.87 15.60
CA LEU A 107 -2.09 2.82 15.44
C LEU A 107 -1.97 1.78 16.57
N ALA A 108 -3.10 1.23 16.98
CA ALA A 108 -3.09 0.07 17.85
C ALA A 108 -2.48 -1.16 17.11
N PRO A 109 -1.92 -2.14 17.82
CA PRO A 109 -1.30 -3.31 17.18
C PRO A 109 -2.22 -4.03 16.20
N GLU A 110 -3.50 -4.15 16.51
CA GLU A 110 -4.50 -4.78 15.65
C GLU A 110 -4.71 -3.97 14.35
N GLN A 111 -4.75 -2.65 14.46
CA GLN A 111 -4.86 -1.74 13.30
C GLN A 111 -3.60 -1.79 12.44
N GLN A 112 -2.42 -1.90 13.05
CA GLN A 112 -1.16 -2.05 12.32
C GLN A 112 -1.13 -3.37 11.56
N ALA A 113 -1.54 -4.47 12.19
CA ALA A 113 -1.60 -5.79 11.58
C ALA A 113 -2.59 -5.83 10.41
N GLU A 114 -3.76 -5.22 10.56
CA GLU A 114 -4.77 -5.13 9.49
C GLU A 114 -4.26 -4.30 8.31
N ALA A 115 -3.72 -3.10 8.55
CA ALA A 115 -3.16 -2.26 7.51
C ALA A 115 -1.97 -2.93 6.80
N HIS A 116 -1.14 -3.69 7.54
CA HIS A 116 -0.04 -4.47 6.96
C HIS A 116 -0.58 -5.57 6.03
N SER A 117 -1.56 -6.34 6.48
CA SER A 117 -2.17 -7.40 5.66
C SER A 117 -2.76 -6.82 4.37
N ILE A 118 -3.53 -5.74 4.47
CA ILE A 118 -4.11 -5.07 3.30
C ILE A 118 -3.02 -4.60 2.33
N ALA A 119 -1.95 -3.97 2.84
CA ALA A 119 -0.87 -3.46 2.01
C ALA A 119 -0.08 -4.58 1.32
N LEU A 120 0.20 -5.66 2.04
CA LEU A 120 0.90 -6.83 1.53
C LEU A 120 0.14 -7.48 0.38
N GLU A 121 -1.15 -7.79 0.60
CA GLU A 121 -1.99 -8.46 -0.39
C GLU A 121 -2.21 -7.60 -1.65
N ARG A 122 -2.43 -6.29 -1.47
CA ARG A 122 -2.55 -5.36 -2.61
C ARG A 122 -1.25 -5.24 -3.38
N HIS A 123 -0.11 -5.12 -2.70
CA HIS A 123 1.20 -5.03 -3.34
C HIS A 123 1.49 -6.30 -4.15
N HIS A 124 1.17 -7.47 -3.59
CA HIS A 124 1.31 -8.75 -4.29
C HIS A 124 0.45 -8.81 -5.56
N ALA A 125 -0.85 -8.53 -5.42
CA ALA A 125 -1.78 -8.57 -6.55
C ALA A 125 -1.41 -7.58 -7.66
N LEU A 126 -1.02 -6.35 -7.29
CA LEU A 126 -0.65 -5.31 -8.25
C LEU A 126 0.69 -5.59 -8.93
N ASN A 127 1.66 -6.15 -8.22
CA ASN A 127 2.90 -6.63 -8.84
C ASN A 127 2.64 -7.73 -9.86
N TRP A 128 1.77 -8.69 -9.53
CA TRP A 128 1.38 -9.73 -10.48
C TRP A 128 0.68 -9.16 -11.71
N LEU A 129 -0.25 -8.24 -11.54
CA LEU A 129 -0.95 -7.56 -12.66
C LEU A 129 0.01 -6.79 -13.56
N CYS A 130 1.07 -6.22 -13.00
CA CYS A 130 2.14 -5.54 -13.75
C CYS A 130 3.19 -6.50 -14.33
N GLY A 131 3.00 -7.81 -14.23
CA GLY A 131 3.88 -8.81 -14.83
C GLY A 131 5.19 -9.04 -14.06
N ALA A 132 5.24 -8.74 -12.78
CA ALA A 132 6.46 -8.88 -11.99
C ALA A 132 6.85 -10.32 -11.64
N GLY A 133 6.00 -11.33 -11.92
CA GLY A 133 6.27 -12.75 -11.69
C GLY A 133 5.73 -13.61 -12.82
N ALA A 134 6.34 -14.78 -13.05
CA ALA A 134 5.85 -15.74 -14.03
C ALA A 134 4.60 -16.48 -13.54
N THR A 135 4.50 -16.68 -12.23
CA THR A 135 3.32 -17.24 -11.55
C THR A 135 2.98 -16.39 -10.34
N TRP A 136 1.81 -16.59 -9.77
CA TRP A 136 1.38 -15.90 -8.54
C TRP A 136 2.38 -16.07 -7.39
N ASP A 137 2.92 -17.28 -7.23
CA ASP A 137 3.82 -17.63 -6.12
C ASP A 137 5.24 -17.05 -6.30
N ASP A 138 5.61 -16.65 -7.53
CA ASP A 138 6.93 -16.09 -7.86
C ASP A 138 6.96 -14.53 -7.78
N VAL A 139 5.85 -13.90 -7.42
CA VAL A 139 5.77 -12.45 -7.38
C VAL A 139 6.64 -11.88 -6.26
N PRO A 140 7.62 -11.01 -6.56
CA PRO A 140 8.47 -10.42 -5.53
C PRO A 140 7.69 -9.39 -4.68
N LEU A 141 8.00 -9.37 -3.39
CA LEU A 141 7.43 -8.43 -2.40
C LEU A 141 8.52 -7.56 -1.75
N ASP A 142 9.56 -7.26 -2.51
CA ASP A 142 10.66 -6.41 -2.05
C ASP A 142 10.19 -4.97 -1.81
N THR A 143 10.51 -4.44 -0.63
CA THR A 143 10.18 -3.07 -0.22
C THR A 143 11.36 -2.39 0.47
#